data_c040606ba72c0754128c698f4c3e2fd3
#
_entry.id   c040606ba72c0754128c698f4c3e2fd3
#
_cell.length_a   1.000
_cell.length_b   1.000
_cell.length_c   1.000
_cell.angle_alpha   90.00
_cell.angle_beta   90.00
_cell.angle_gamma   90.00
#
_symmetry.space_group_name_H-M   'P 1'
#
loop_
_entity.id
_entity.type
_entity.pdbx_description
1 polymer ?
#
loop_
_entity_poly.entity_id
_entity_poly.type
_entity_poly.pdbx_seq_one_letter_code
_entity_poly.pdbx_strand_id
1 'polypeptide(L)'
;MSWDIYIQDLPEVRSANEIPEDFRPRPIGDRDLLADRIRKVFPMAEPQDSDWFFVKAPDMDLSLQLHLEDATQVRYILVHVHGGPQSAAGIAALLRELGLRALDTATGDLFDAATLEDG
;
A
#
# COMPACT_ATOMS: atom_id res chain seq x y z
N MET A 1 -10.78 -4.20 -14.77
CA MET A 1 -9.41 -3.66 -14.75
C MET A 1 -8.88 -3.63 -13.32
N SER A 2 -7.64 -3.99 -13.14
CA SER A 2 -7.01 -3.88 -11.82
C SER A 2 -6.34 -2.52 -11.68
N TRP A 3 -6.32 -2.03 -10.46
CA TRP A 3 -5.59 -0.81 -10.09
C TRP A 3 -4.45 -1.24 -9.19
N ASP A 4 -3.22 -1.00 -9.61
CA ASP A 4 -2.03 -1.43 -8.88
C ASP A 4 -1.31 -0.21 -8.32
N ILE A 5 -1.02 -0.24 -7.02
CA ILE A 5 -0.32 0.85 -6.35
C ILE A 5 0.84 0.31 -5.52
N TYR A 6 1.88 1.13 -5.36
CA TYR A 6 3.00 0.86 -4.47
C TYR A 6 2.88 1.74 -3.23
N ILE A 7 2.93 1.12 -2.05
CA ILE A 7 3.02 1.84 -0.78
C ILE A 7 4.47 1.73 -0.31
N GLN A 8 5.16 2.86 -0.19
CA GLN A 8 6.55 2.86 0.23
C GLN A 8 6.95 4.23 0.79
N ASP A 9 8.21 4.36 1.24
CA ASP A 9 8.77 5.62 1.70
C ASP A 9 9.00 6.53 0.50
N LEU A 10 8.04 7.41 0.24
CA LEU A 10 8.05 8.30 -0.93
C LEU A 10 8.16 9.77 -0.49
N PRO A 11 8.81 10.62 -1.30
CA PRO A 11 8.89 12.05 -0.99
C PRO A 11 7.54 12.74 -1.17
N GLU A 12 7.42 13.94 -0.63
CA GLU A 12 6.20 14.75 -0.75
C GLU A 12 6.14 15.47 -2.10
N VAL A 13 6.05 14.69 -3.16
CA VAL A 13 5.88 15.19 -4.52
C VAL A 13 4.59 14.61 -5.10
N ARG A 14 4.10 15.17 -6.18
CA ARG A 14 2.81 14.77 -6.77
C ARG A 14 2.94 13.74 -7.88
N SER A 15 4.13 13.60 -8.45
CA SER A 15 4.34 12.74 -9.60
C SER A 15 5.67 12.04 -9.49
N ALA A 16 5.75 10.84 -10.05
CA ALA A 16 7.00 10.08 -10.11
C ALA A 16 8.11 10.86 -10.82
N ASN A 17 7.77 11.72 -11.78
CA ASN A 17 8.73 12.56 -12.48
C ASN A 17 9.43 13.56 -11.57
N GLU A 18 8.83 13.90 -10.45
CA GLU A 18 9.39 14.86 -9.49
C GLU A 18 10.29 14.20 -8.44
N ILE A 19 10.35 12.87 -8.43
CA ILE A 19 11.22 12.16 -7.49
C ILE A 19 12.68 12.35 -7.94
N PRO A 20 13.58 12.83 -7.04
CA PRO A 20 14.99 12.99 -7.39
C PRO A 20 15.61 11.67 -7.84
N GLU A 21 16.52 11.73 -8.83
CA GLU A 21 17.17 10.53 -9.36
C GLU A 21 17.99 9.78 -8.30
N ASP A 22 18.51 10.51 -7.33
CA ASP A 22 19.32 9.94 -6.23
C ASP A 22 18.46 9.50 -5.04
N PHE A 23 17.14 9.67 -5.11
CA PHE A 23 16.25 9.26 -4.04
C PHE A 23 16.29 7.74 -3.86
N ARG A 24 16.40 7.31 -2.60
CA ARG A 24 16.39 5.89 -2.24
C ARG A 24 15.35 5.67 -1.14
N PRO A 25 14.27 4.95 -1.41
CA PRO A 25 13.27 4.64 -0.38
C PRO A 25 13.90 3.82 0.75
N ARG A 26 13.52 4.11 1.97
CA ARG A 26 13.92 3.31 3.13
C ARG A 26 12.94 2.17 3.31
N PRO A 27 13.37 1.06 3.96
CA PRO A 27 12.41 0.04 4.37
C PRO A 27 11.30 0.66 5.21
N ILE A 28 10.07 0.21 5.01
CA ILE A 28 8.91 0.79 5.69
C ILE A 28 8.64 0.14 7.04
N GLY A 29 9.29 -0.97 7.35
CA GLY A 29 9.18 -1.57 8.66
C GLY A 29 9.40 -3.07 8.66
N ASP A 30 9.34 -3.64 9.85
CA ASP A 30 9.45 -5.07 10.07
C ASP A 30 8.20 -5.77 9.54
N ARG A 31 8.40 -6.91 8.89
CA ARG A 31 7.30 -7.66 8.27
C ARG A 31 6.20 -8.03 9.27
N ASP A 32 6.57 -8.52 10.44
CA ASP A 32 5.57 -8.96 11.42
C ASP A 32 4.79 -7.78 11.99
N LEU A 33 5.44 -6.65 12.21
CA LEU A 33 4.76 -5.44 12.67
C LEU A 33 3.82 -4.89 11.60
N LEU A 34 4.24 -4.93 10.34
CA LEU A 34 3.37 -4.49 9.23
C LEU A 34 2.18 -5.42 9.07
N ALA A 35 2.39 -6.73 9.21
CA ALA A 35 1.30 -7.70 9.17
C ALA A 35 0.26 -7.40 10.24
N ASP A 36 0.69 -7.08 11.45
CA ASP A 36 -0.22 -6.71 12.53
C ASP A 36 -1.00 -5.44 12.21
N ARG A 37 -0.35 -4.45 11.62
CA ARG A 37 -1.02 -3.20 11.22
C ARG A 37 -2.01 -3.43 10.09
N ILE A 38 -1.67 -4.29 9.14
CA ILE A 38 -2.59 -4.65 8.05
C ILE A 38 -3.85 -5.30 8.63
N ARG A 39 -3.69 -6.21 9.58
CA ARG A 39 -4.83 -6.87 10.25
C ARG A 39 -5.65 -5.90 11.09
N LYS A 40 -5.03 -4.86 11.62
CA LYS A 40 -5.75 -3.83 12.37
C LYS A 40 -6.68 -3.05 11.46
N VAL A 41 -6.24 -2.72 10.26
CA VAL A 41 -7.05 -2.01 9.25
C VAL A 41 -8.05 -2.95 8.60
N PHE A 42 -7.60 -4.17 8.28
CA PHE A 42 -8.41 -5.19 7.61
C PHE A 42 -8.47 -6.45 8.48
N PRO A 43 -9.39 -6.50 9.47
CA PRO A 43 -9.51 -7.69 10.33
C PRO A 43 -9.82 -8.96 9.55
N MET A 44 -10.41 -8.82 8.36
CA MET A 44 -10.75 -9.96 7.50
C MET A 44 -9.60 -10.39 6.59
N ALA A 45 -8.43 -9.74 6.66
CA ALA A 45 -7.31 -10.08 5.79
C ALA A 45 -6.84 -11.51 6.06
N GLU A 46 -6.70 -12.30 5.00
CA GLU A 46 -6.25 -13.70 5.07
C GLU A 46 -4.84 -13.81 4.53
N PRO A 47 -3.87 -14.28 5.34
CA PRO A 47 -2.54 -14.54 4.83
C PRO A 47 -2.55 -15.76 3.91
N GLN A 48 -2.00 -15.61 2.70
CA GLN A 48 -1.90 -16.72 1.75
C GLN A 48 -0.58 -17.47 1.95
N ASP A 49 0.48 -16.72 2.15
CA ASP A 49 1.77 -17.24 2.59
C ASP A 49 2.45 -16.12 3.40
N SER A 50 3.75 -16.19 3.61
CA SER A 50 4.42 -15.22 4.48
C SER A 50 4.35 -13.78 3.96
N ASP A 51 4.13 -13.56 2.66
CA ASP A 51 4.28 -12.25 2.03
C ASP A 51 2.99 -11.73 1.39
N TRP A 52 1.91 -12.51 1.38
CA TRP A 52 0.66 -12.14 0.73
C TRP A 52 -0.49 -12.10 1.71
N PHE A 53 -1.36 -11.12 1.52
CA PHE A 53 -2.63 -11.01 2.24
C PHE A 53 -3.74 -10.75 1.24
N PHE A 54 -4.86 -11.44 1.41
CA PHE A 54 -6.07 -11.20 0.61
C PHE A 54 -7.13 -10.57 1.49
N VAL A 55 -7.69 -9.45 1.02
CA VAL A 55 -8.79 -8.76 1.68
C VAL A 55 -10.01 -8.92 0.80
N LYS A 56 -10.94 -9.77 1.22
CA LYS A 56 -12.18 -10.03 0.49
C LYS A 56 -13.37 -9.74 1.36
N ALA A 57 -14.16 -8.76 0.95
CA ALA A 57 -15.41 -8.35 1.57
C ALA A 57 -16.42 -8.09 0.47
N PRO A 58 -17.72 -7.98 0.78
CA PRO A 58 -18.73 -7.75 -0.26
C PRO A 58 -18.47 -6.50 -1.12
N ASP A 59 -17.82 -5.49 -0.56
CA ASP A 59 -17.57 -4.21 -1.21
C ASP A 59 -16.09 -3.88 -1.39
N MET A 60 -15.20 -4.84 -1.17
CA MET A 60 -13.76 -4.63 -1.23
C MET A 60 -13.04 -5.92 -1.64
N ASP A 61 -12.17 -5.84 -2.64
CA ASP A 61 -11.37 -6.98 -3.09
C ASP A 61 -9.96 -6.49 -3.42
N LEU A 62 -9.01 -6.77 -2.52
CA LEU A 62 -7.63 -6.34 -2.61
C LEU A 62 -6.68 -7.53 -2.39
N SER A 63 -5.50 -7.45 -3.02
CA SER A 63 -4.36 -8.30 -2.68
C SER A 63 -3.21 -7.41 -2.26
N LEU A 64 -2.56 -7.75 -1.16
CA LEU A 64 -1.42 -7.02 -0.61
C LEU A 64 -0.20 -7.94 -0.65
N GLN A 65 0.84 -7.52 -1.38
CA GLN A 65 2.09 -8.27 -1.46
C GLN A 65 3.20 -7.46 -0.81
N LEU A 66 3.80 -8.02 0.24
CA LEU A 66 4.91 -7.37 0.95
C LEU A 66 6.22 -7.78 0.27
N HIS A 67 6.95 -6.79 -0.24
CA HIS A 67 8.25 -7.02 -0.88
C HIS A 67 9.36 -6.76 0.12
N LEU A 68 10.10 -7.81 0.43
CA LEU A 68 11.15 -7.76 1.44
C LEU A 68 12.46 -7.29 0.82
N GLU A 69 13.18 -6.43 1.55
CA GLU A 69 14.55 -6.07 1.22
C GLU A 69 15.52 -7.13 1.74
N ASP A 70 15.21 -7.64 2.94
CA ASP A 70 15.93 -8.76 3.54
C ASP A 70 14.92 -9.66 4.26
N ALA A 71 15.38 -10.56 5.13
CA ALA A 71 14.50 -11.54 5.76
C ALA A 71 13.41 -10.93 6.65
N THR A 72 13.60 -9.69 7.14
CA THR A 72 12.71 -9.09 8.13
C THR A 72 12.14 -7.73 7.72
N GLN A 73 12.80 -7.00 6.83
CA GLN A 73 12.43 -5.62 6.51
C GLN A 73 11.68 -5.54 5.19
N VAL A 74 10.50 -4.93 5.23
CA VAL A 74 9.66 -4.73 4.06
C VAL A 74 10.08 -3.44 3.37
N ARG A 75 10.35 -3.52 2.07
CA ARG A 75 10.74 -2.37 1.27
C ARG A 75 9.52 -1.60 0.78
N TYR A 76 8.51 -2.30 0.29
CA TYR A 76 7.26 -1.71 -0.15
C TYR A 76 6.14 -2.75 -0.14
N ILE A 77 4.91 -2.28 -0.21
CA ILE A 77 3.73 -3.13 -0.35
C ILE A 77 3.12 -2.84 -1.73
N LEU A 78 2.98 -3.88 -2.54
CA LEU A 78 2.27 -3.79 -3.81
C LEU A 78 0.81 -4.18 -3.57
N VAL A 79 -0.10 -3.27 -3.88
CA VAL A 79 -1.52 -3.49 -3.69
C VAL A 79 -2.18 -3.66 -5.05
N HIS A 80 -2.85 -4.79 -5.25
CA HIS A 80 -3.67 -5.04 -6.43
C HIS A 80 -5.13 -4.85 -6.03
N VAL A 81 -5.79 -3.85 -6.62
CA VAL A 81 -7.20 -3.59 -6.37
C VAL A 81 -8.00 -4.27 -7.48
N HIS A 82 -8.74 -5.31 -7.11
CA HIS A 82 -9.52 -6.09 -8.07
C HIS A 82 -10.91 -5.51 -8.28
N GLY A 83 -11.43 -4.77 -7.30
CA GLY A 83 -12.73 -4.13 -7.40
C GLY A 83 -13.30 -3.80 -6.04
N GLY A 84 -14.57 -3.36 -6.05
CA GLY A 84 -15.31 -3.02 -4.83
C GLY A 84 -15.29 -1.51 -4.55
N PRO A 85 -16.48 -0.95 -4.25
CA PRO A 85 -16.61 0.50 -4.06
C PRO A 85 -15.90 1.04 -2.81
N GLN A 86 -15.58 0.18 -1.83
CA GLN A 86 -14.91 0.60 -0.60
C GLN A 86 -13.40 0.40 -0.64
N SER A 87 -12.84 -0.04 -1.77
CA SER A 87 -11.40 -0.31 -1.85
C SER A 87 -10.55 0.95 -1.65
N ALA A 88 -10.98 2.08 -2.23
CA ALA A 88 -10.24 3.33 -2.06
C ALA A 88 -10.23 3.78 -0.59
N ALA A 89 -11.36 3.65 0.10
CA ALA A 89 -11.43 3.98 1.53
C ALA A 89 -10.54 3.06 2.37
N GLY A 90 -10.49 1.78 2.01
CA GLY A 90 -9.60 0.82 2.67
C GLY A 90 -8.13 1.18 2.50
N ILE A 91 -7.74 1.56 1.29
CA ILE A 91 -6.37 2.00 1.01
C ILE A 91 -6.04 3.26 1.81
N ALA A 92 -6.96 4.23 1.86
CA ALA A 92 -6.75 5.45 2.65
C ALA A 92 -6.54 5.13 4.13
N ALA A 93 -7.33 4.20 4.68
CA ALA A 93 -7.17 3.78 6.07
C ALA A 93 -5.80 3.15 6.31
N LEU A 94 -5.34 2.32 5.38
CA LEU A 94 -4.03 1.68 5.48
C LEU A 94 -2.90 2.72 5.42
N LEU A 95 -2.98 3.67 4.48
CA LEU A 95 -1.97 4.72 4.37
C LEU A 95 -1.91 5.57 5.64
N ARG A 96 -3.06 5.86 6.23
CA ARG A 96 -3.12 6.62 7.48
C ARG A 96 -2.49 5.84 8.63
N GLU A 97 -2.78 4.55 8.73
CA GLU A 97 -2.21 3.69 9.78
C GLU A 97 -0.69 3.61 9.66
N LEU A 98 -0.18 3.49 8.44
CA LEU A 98 1.25 3.35 8.20
C LEU A 98 1.99 4.69 8.13
N GLY A 99 1.26 5.79 7.92
CA GLY A 99 1.87 7.10 7.76
C GLY A 99 2.70 7.21 6.48
N LEU A 100 2.27 6.53 5.41
CA LEU A 100 3.02 6.43 4.17
C LEU A 100 2.24 7.02 3.00
N ARG A 101 2.90 7.12 1.86
CA ARG A 101 2.34 7.57 0.59
C ARG A 101 2.30 6.42 -0.40
N ALA A 102 1.51 6.57 -1.43
CA ALA A 102 1.37 5.56 -2.47
C ALA A 102 1.65 6.13 -3.85
N LEU A 103 2.09 5.26 -4.75
CA LEU A 103 2.33 5.58 -6.16
C LEU A 103 1.36 4.78 -7.01
N ASP A 104 0.57 5.48 -7.83
CA ASP A 104 -0.29 4.84 -8.82
C ASP A 104 0.55 4.44 -10.02
N THR A 105 0.62 3.14 -10.33
CA THR A 105 1.46 2.65 -11.42
C THR A 105 0.94 3.00 -12.79
N ALA A 106 -0.37 3.28 -12.93
CA ALA A 106 -0.98 3.60 -14.21
C ALA A 106 -0.73 5.05 -14.61
N THR A 107 -0.71 5.98 -13.65
CA THR A 107 -0.61 7.42 -13.93
C THR A 107 0.70 8.03 -13.51
N GLY A 108 1.44 7.38 -12.60
CA GLY A 108 2.65 7.94 -12.00
C GLY A 108 2.38 8.97 -10.92
N ASP A 109 1.12 9.13 -10.49
CA ASP A 109 0.77 10.09 -9.44
C ASP A 109 1.05 9.52 -8.06
N LEU A 110 1.54 10.38 -7.16
CA LEU A 110 1.71 10.06 -5.76
C LEU A 110 0.54 10.63 -4.97
N PHE A 111 0.10 9.89 -3.96
CA PHE A 111 -1.00 10.34 -3.11
C PHE A 111 -0.84 9.79 -1.68
N ASP A 112 -1.55 10.41 -0.75
CA ASP A 112 -1.64 9.96 0.63
C ASP A 112 -3.12 9.78 1.02
N ALA A 113 -3.36 9.43 2.29
CA ALA A 113 -4.72 9.20 2.76
C ALA A 113 -5.63 10.42 2.56
N ALA A 114 -5.13 11.60 2.88
CA ALA A 114 -5.91 12.84 2.75
C ALA A 114 -6.25 13.14 1.30
N THR A 115 -5.29 13.00 0.39
CA THR A 115 -5.50 13.23 -1.04
C THR A 115 -6.54 12.25 -1.60
N LEU A 116 -6.45 11.00 -1.21
CA LEU A 116 -7.36 9.97 -1.71
C LEU A 116 -8.79 10.17 -1.20
N GLU A 117 -8.94 10.61 0.05
CA GLU A 117 -10.25 10.88 0.64
C GLU A 117 -10.91 12.14 0.05
N ASP A 118 -10.10 13.15 -0.30
CA ASP A 118 -10.59 14.40 -0.88
C ASP A 118 -10.93 14.27 -2.36
N GLY A 119 -10.31 13.30 -3.01
CA GLY A 119 -10.51 13.07 -4.43
C GLY A 119 -11.63 12.12 -4.75
#